data_d4c1c1c3615d8e3f882924a50c71276c
#
_entry.id   d4c1c1c3615d8e3f882924a50c71276c
#
_cell.length_a   1.000
_cell.length_b   1.000
_cell.length_c   1.000
_cell.angle_alpha   90.00
_cell.angle_beta   90.00
_cell.angle_gamma   90.00
#
_symmetry.space_group_name_H-M   'P 1'
#
loop_
_entity.id
_entity.type
_entity.pdbx_description
1 polymer ?
#
loop_
_entity_poly.entity_id
_entity_poly.type
_entity_poly.pdbx_seq_one_letter_code
_entity_poly.pdbx_strand_id
1 'polypeptide(L)'
;MFGGIQPLFAADLQMFSNAKLINDPANDGDSFLVEAGGKSFNVRLYFVDCPETLIAFKSDLRRVREQTRYFGLSDEKRAMHFGDEAKTFVDHILVKPFAVHTAFASALGRSSKGRVYAFITTADGNDLASLLVKNGLARNYGIGRETPDGVSRDEMIEKLRDFEISAMLKRVGIWSESDPDRIAELRAKQRSEDNEFKELQSQVKKDQSPKSLLDLNTATEKELQSIKGIGPVFAKKIIANRPYGTVDDLRKVKGIGPDKFASIRPYFVIGKE
;
A
#
# COMPACT_ATOMS: atom_id res chain seq x y z
N MET A 1 -1.30 -40.53 4.45
CA MET A 1 -0.99 -39.55 3.38
C MET A 1 -1.18 -38.16 3.95
N PHE A 2 -0.09 -37.51 4.27
CA PHE A 2 -0.14 -36.12 4.75
C PHE A 2 -0.25 -35.19 3.53
N GLY A 3 -1.42 -34.60 3.33
CA GLY A 3 -1.60 -33.53 2.33
C GLY A 3 -0.86 -32.28 2.77
N GLY A 4 0.30 -32.03 2.15
CA GLY A 4 1.05 -30.81 2.36
C GLY A 4 0.22 -29.62 1.91
N ILE A 5 0.00 -28.66 2.82
CA ILE A 5 -0.49 -27.34 2.50
C ILE A 5 0.61 -26.70 1.64
N GLN A 6 0.39 -26.61 0.34
CA GLN A 6 1.28 -25.82 -0.52
C GLN A 6 1.17 -24.36 -0.09
N PRO A 7 2.29 -23.67 0.19
CA PRO A 7 2.26 -22.24 0.45
C PRO A 7 1.67 -21.54 -0.78
N LEU A 8 0.80 -20.55 -0.55
CA LEU A 8 0.32 -19.63 -1.59
C LEU A 8 1.55 -18.92 -2.16
N PHE A 9 2.12 -19.44 -3.25
CA PHE A 9 3.26 -18.82 -3.91
C PHE A 9 2.86 -17.43 -4.37
N ALA A 10 3.57 -16.42 -3.89
CA ALA A 10 3.53 -15.10 -4.52
C ALA A 10 3.90 -15.28 -6.00
N ALA A 11 3.10 -14.71 -6.92
CA ALA A 11 3.38 -14.83 -8.34
C ALA A 11 4.83 -14.44 -8.66
N ASP A 12 5.47 -15.20 -9.56
CA ASP A 12 6.86 -14.98 -9.94
C ASP A 12 7.05 -13.59 -10.59
N LEU A 13 8.23 -13.03 -10.39
CA LEU A 13 8.61 -11.78 -11.03
C LEU A 13 8.90 -12.01 -12.52
N GLN A 14 8.21 -11.28 -13.37
CA GLN A 14 8.52 -11.18 -14.80
C GLN A 14 9.53 -10.06 -15.00
N MET A 15 10.56 -10.30 -15.81
CA MET A 15 11.60 -9.33 -16.15
C MET A 15 11.38 -8.75 -17.56
N PHE A 16 11.51 -7.43 -17.67
CA PHE A 16 11.50 -6.68 -18.90
C PHE A 16 12.80 -5.87 -19.00
N SER A 17 13.73 -6.28 -19.88
CA SER A 17 15.12 -5.79 -19.90
C SER A 17 15.35 -4.46 -20.64
N ASN A 18 14.42 -3.95 -21.41
CA ASN A 18 14.58 -2.73 -22.20
C ASN A 18 13.44 -1.74 -21.96
N ALA A 19 13.06 -1.58 -20.71
CA ALA A 19 12.03 -0.62 -20.34
C ALA A 19 12.50 0.83 -20.55
N LYS A 20 11.56 1.71 -20.81
CA LYS A 20 11.77 3.15 -20.93
C LYS A 20 10.83 3.91 -20.00
N LEU A 21 11.33 4.96 -19.42
CA LEU A 21 10.50 5.91 -18.69
C LEU A 21 9.65 6.71 -19.69
N ILE A 22 8.34 6.79 -19.45
CA ILE A 22 7.45 7.66 -20.21
C ILE A 22 7.22 8.92 -19.40
N ASN A 23 7.42 10.08 -20.02
CA ASN A 23 7.13 11.36 -19.36
C ASN A 23 5.60 11.50 -19.18
N ASP A 24 5.16 11.51 -17.93
CA ASP A 24 3.77 11.73 -17.50
C ASP A 24 3.76 12.73 -16.34
N PRO A 25 2.89 13.75 -16.34
CA PRO A 25 2.81 14.72 -15.24
C PRO A 25 2.52 14.09 -13.87
N ALA A 26 1.97 12.89 -13.84
CA ALA A 26 1.67 12.16 -12.62
C ALA A 26 2.86 11.33 -12.09
N ASN A 27 4.00 11.33 -12.79
CA ASN A 27 5.21 10.67 -12.29
C ASN A 27 5.74 11.39 -11.05
N ASP A 28 6.16 10.59 -10.07
CA ASP A 28 6.89 11.04 -8.89
C ASP A 28 8.14 10.16 -8.66
N GLY A 29 8.81 10.33 -7.52
CA GLY A 29 10.07 9.63 -7.25
C GLY A 29 9.94 8.11 -7.08
N ASP A 30 8.77 7.59 -6.72
CA ASP A 30 8.56 6.16 -6.46
C ASP A 30 7.41 5.54 -7.25
N SER A 31 6.71 6.35 -8.06
CA SER A 31 5.63 5.88 -8.94
C SER A 31 5.71 6.62 -10.28
N PHE A 32 5.81 5.88 -11.36
CA PHE A 32 5.96 6.47 -12.69
C PHE A 32 5.49 5.52 -13.79
N LEU A 33 5.21 6.09 -14.96
CA LEU A 33 4.77 5.38 -16.14
C LEU A 33 5.97 4.83 -16.91
N VAL A 34 5.93 3.54 -17.26
CA VAL A 34 6.96 2.89 -18.05
C VAL A 34 6.37 2.24 -19.31
N GLU A 35 7.19 2.12 -20.34
CA GLU A 35 6.97 1.23 -21.47
C GLU A 35 7.89 0.02 -21.29
N ALA A 36 7.31 -1.18 -21.24
CA ALA A 36 8.04 -2.42 -21.07
C ALA A 36 7.28 -3.58 -21.73
N GLY A 37 7.98 -4.43 -22.51
CA GLY A 37 7.37 -5.56 -23.21
C GLY A 37 6.26 -5.15 -24.19
N GLY A 38 6.36 -3.98 -24.83
CA GLY A 38 5.35 -3.45 -25.76
C GLY A 38 4.06 -2.95 -25.11
N LYS A 39 4.07 -2.73 -23.78
CA LYS A 39 2.93 -2.23 -23.02
C LYS A 39 3.36 -1.05 -22.14
N SER A 40 2.44 -0.12 -21.91
CA SER A 40 2.65 0.96 -20.94
C SER A 40 1.85 0.70 -19.66
N PHE A 41 2.49 0.82 -18.51
CA PHE A 41 1.85 0.66 -17.20
C PHE A 41 2.55 1.49 -16.13
N ASN A 42 1.80 1.86 -15.09
CA ASN A 42 2.36 2.57 -13.95
C ASN A 42 2.99 1.58 -12.97
N VAL A 43 4.22 1.89 -12.56
CA VAL A 43 4.91 1.16 -11.50
C VAL A 43 4.84 1.93 -10.19
N ARG A 44 4.96 1.20 -9.07
CA ARG A 44 5.26 1.69 -7.73
C ARG A 44 6.44 0.89 -7.22
N LEU A 45 7.46 1.55 -6.76
CA LEU A 45 8.62 0.86 -6.21
C LEU A 45 8.26 0.07 -4.95
N TYR A 46 8.84 -1.11 -4.82
CA TYR A 46 8.85 -1.83 -3.55
C TYR A 46 9.74 -1.12 -2.53
N PHE A 47 9.43 -1.27 -1.23
CA PHE A 47 10.24 -0.88 -0.07
C PHE A 47 10.41 0.61 0.20
N VAL A 48 10.11 1.50 -0.73
CA VAL A 48 10.43 2.92 -0.56
C VAL A 48 9.22 3.82 -0.73
N ASP A 49 9.33 4.99 -0.12
CA ASP A 49 8.34 6.06 -0.18
C ASP A 49 9.07 7.39 -0.33
N CYS A 50 8.96 8.00 -1.50
CA CYS A 50 9.46 9.35 -1.76
C CYS A 50 8.47 10.39 -1.24
N PRO A 51 8.92 11.61 -0.91
CA PRO A 51 8.02 12.70 -0.63
C PRO A 51 7.08 12.98 -1.81
N GLU A 52 5.85 13.37 -1.52
CA GLU A 52 4.86 13.74 -2.53
C GLU A 52 5.27 15.02 -3.27
N THR A 53 4.98 15.10 -4.56
CA THR A 53 5.22 16.28 -5.40
C THR A 53 4.03 17.24 -5.45
N LEU A 54 2.81 16.74 -5.16
CA LEU A 54 1.55 17.49 -5.34
C LEU A 54 0.55 17.16 -4.23
N ILE A 55 -0.20 18.18 -3.83
CA ILE A 55 -1.38 18.05 -2.97
C ILE A 55 -2.61 18.33 -3.83
N ALA A 56 -3.21 17.28 -4.38
CA ALA A 56 -4.46 17.38 -5.14
C ALA A 56 -5.69 17.12 -4.23
N PHE A 57 -5.55 16.36 -3.16
CA PHE A 57 -6.63 15.96 -2.27
C PHE A 57 -6.24 16.10 -0.78
N LYS A 58 -7.24 16.16 0.10
CA LYS A 58 -7.02 16.25 1.56
C LYS A 58 -6.15 15.12 2.12
N SER A 59 -6.19 13.98 1.50
CA SER A 59 -5.39 12.81 1.88
C SER A 59 -3.92 12.97 1.53
N ASP A 60 -3.60 13.70 0.46
CA ASP A 60 -2.23 13.97 0.06
C ASP A 60 -1.61 14.93 1.09
N LEU A 61 -2.36 15.93 1.54
CA LEU A 61 -1.94 16.82 2.62
C LEU A 61 -1.58 16.03 3.90
N ARG A 62 -2.40 15.02 4.27
CA ARG A 62 -2.08 14.18 5.42
C ARG A 62 -0.75 13.42 5.21
N ARG A 63 -0.54 12.89 4.02
CA ARG A 63 0.67 12.15 3.67
C ARG A 63 1.91 13.05 3.67
N VAL A 64 1.81 14.23 3.06
CA VAL A 64 2.89 15.24 3.10
C VAL A 64 3.25 15.61 4.53
N ARG A 65 2.26 15.84 5.42
CA ARG A 65 2.50 16.10 6.85
C ARG A 65 3.21 14.95 7.55
N GLU A 66 2.78 13.72 7.30
CA GLU A 66 3.43 12.52 7.84
C GLU A 66 4.89 12.45 7.39
N GLN A 67 5.17 12.69 6.10
CA GLN A 67 6.52 12.71 5.55
C GLN A 67 7.35 13.86 6.14
N THR A 68 6.79 15.08 6.24
CA THR A 68 7.43 16.24 6.88
C THR A 68 7.90 15.90 8.30
N ARG A 69 7.03 15.26 9.10
CA ARG A 69 7.35 14.83 10.47
C ARG A 69 8.36 13.69 10.51
N TYR A 70 8.24 12.75 9.59
CA TYR A 70 9.18 11.62 9.51
C TYR A 70 10.60 12.08 9.30
N PHE A 71 10.80 13.01 8.38
CA PHE A 71 12.10 13.55 8.03
C PHE A 71 12.57 14.70 8.95
N GLY A 72 11.74 15.19 9.86
CA GLY A 72 12.09 16.29 10.75
C GLY A 72 12.22 17.64 10.06
N LEU A 73 11.44 17.88 9.01
CA LEU A 73 11.46 19.13 8.25
C LEU A 73 10.66 20.25 8.92
N SER A 74 10.94 21.50 8.53
CA SER A 74 10.27 22.69 9.05
C SER A 74 8.81 22.79 8.63
N ASP A 75 8.50 22.43 7.38
CA ASP A 75 7.18 22.58 6.78
C ASP A 75 6.94 21.63 5.59
N GLU A 76 5.69 21.58 5.14
CA GLU A 76 5.24 20.71 4.06
C GLU A 76 5.81 21.10 2.67
N LYS A 77 6.10 22.38 2.44
CA LYS A 77 6.67 22.85 1.15
C LYS A 77 8.07 22.28 0.95
N ARG A 78 8.85 22.16 2.04
CA ARG A 78 10.18 21.56 1.98
C ARG A 78 10.09 20.06 1.66
N ALA A 79 9.12 19.35 2.23
CA ALA A 79 8.89 17.96 1.86
C ALA A 79 8.57 17.80 0.37
N MET A 80 7.66 18.62 -0.16
CA MET A 80 7.30 18.60 -1.59
C MET A 80 8.48 18.96 -2.51
N HIS A 81 9.32 19.92 -2.12
CA HIS A 81 10.53 20.24 -2.86
C HIS A 81 11.45 19.03 -3.03
N PHE A 82 11.64 18.24 -1.96
CA PHE A 82 12.40 16.99 -2.05
C PHE A 82 11.66 15.89 -2.84
N GLY A 83 10.35 15.97 -2.94
CA GLY A 83 9.56 15.15 -3.87
C GLY A 83 9.93 15.45 -5.33
N ASP A 84 10.02 16.73 -5.68
CA ASP A 84 10.45 17.19 -7.02
C ASP A 84 11.92 16.81 -7.29
N GLU A 85 12.79 16.89 -6.28
CA GLU A 85 14.18 16.42 -6.40
C GLU A 85 14.25 14.90 -6.64
N ALA A 86 13.44 14.10 -5.92
CA ALA A 86 13.36 12.67 -6.11
C ALA A 86 12.89 12.32 -7.53
N LYS A 87 11.85 13.01 -8.03
CA LYS A 87 11.39 12.88 -9.41
C LYS A 87 12.48 13.21 -10.41
N THR A 88 13.16 14.36 -10.25
CA THR A 88 14.25 14.79 -11.12
C THR A 88 15.40 13.78 -11.14
N PHE A 89 15.73 13.21 -9.98
CA PHE A 89 16.75 12.17 -9.86
C PHE A 89 16.35 10.93 -10.66
N VAL A 90 15.10 10.47 -10.55
CA VAL A 90 14.58 9.31 -11.30
C VAL A 90 14.59 9.59 -12.80
N ASP A 91 14.13 10.76 -13.22
CA ASP A 91 14.14 11.18 -14.62
C ASP A 91 15.55 11.15 -15.21
N HIS A 92 16.56 11.55 -14.43
CA HIS A 92 17.98 11.52 -14.84
C HIS A 92 18.56 10.09 -14.88
N ILE A 93 18.30 9.29 -13.87
CA ILE A 93 18.87 7.92 -13.77
C ILE A 93 18.25 6.99 -14.81
N LEU A 94 16.98 7.17 -15.15
CA LEU A 94 16.24 6.32 -16.09
C LEU A 94 16.23 6.83 -17.55
N VAL A 95 17.15 7.73 -17.91
CA VAL A 95 17.34 8.20 -19.31
C VAL A 95 17.71 7.04 -20.24
N LYS A 96 18.54 6.10 -19.79
CA LYS A 96 18.91 4.90 -20.52
C LYS A 96 17.90 3.79 -20.27
N PRO A 97 17.71 2.83 -21.20
CA PRO A 97 16.87 1.66 -20.96
C PRO A 97 17.30 0.90 -19.70
N PHE A 98 16.32 0.43 -18.96
CA PHE A 98 16.49 -0.23 -17.66
C PHE A 98 15.69 -1.52 -17.58
N ALA A 99 15.86 -2.30 -16.51
CA ALA A 99 15.05 -3.50 -16.29
C ALA A 99 13.93 -3.25 -15.28
N VAL A 100 12.75 -3.79 -15.57
CA VAL A 100 11.57 -3.82 -14.68
C VAL A 100 11.32 -5.26 -14.28
N HIS A 101 11.21 -5.53 -12.99
CA HIS A 101 10.80 -6.83 -12.46
C HIS A 101 9.49 -6.67 -11.70
N THR A 102 8.42 -7.31 -12.19
CA THR A 102 7.09 -7.20 -11.60
C THR A 102 6.31 -8.51 -11.67
N ALA A 103 5.53 -8.78 -10.66
CA ALA A 103 4.51 -9.83 -10.66
C ALA A 103 3.10 -9.28 -10.98
N PHE A 104 3.01 -8.04 -11.44
CA PHE A 104 1.77 -7.30 -11.67
C PHE A 104 0.86 -7.23 -10.43
N ALA A 105 1.44 -7.37 -9.23
CA ALA A 105 0.70 -7.18 -7.99
C ALA A 105 0.22 -5.73 -7.89
N SER A 106 -1.09 -5.55 -7.70
CA SER A 106 -1.69 -4.22 -7.63
C SER A 106 -1.14 -3.44 -6.44
N ALA A 107 -0.54 -2.29 -6.73
CA ALA A 107 -0.22 -1.29 -5.73
C ALA A 107 -1.46 -0.44 -5.49
N LEU A 108 -2.18 -0.74 -4.39
CA LEU A 108 -3.39 -0.04 -4.02
C LEU A 108 -3.13 1.48 -3.96
N GLY A 109 -4.00 2.25 -4.57
CA GLY A 109 -3.89 3.71 -4.63
C GLY A 109 -5.04 4.29 -5.45
N ARG A 110 -5.10 5.63 -5.53
CA ARG A 110 -6.19 6.34 -6.21
C ARG A 110 -5.97 6.55 -7.70
N SER A 111 -4.86 6.07 -8.25
CA SER A 111 -4.66 6.17 -9.70
C SER A 111 -5.78 5.42 -10.42
N SER A 112 -6.53 6.12 -11.25
CA SER A 112 -7.55 5.53 -12.12
C SER A 112 -6.97 4.52 -13.13
N LYS A 113 -5.66 4.64 -13.39
CA LYS A 113 -4.93 3.76 -14.32
C LYS A 113 -4.34 2.51 -13.65
N GLY A 114 -4.54 2.32 -12.33
CA GLY A 114 -3.90 1.24 -11.58
C GLY A 114 -2.37 1.38 -11.56
N ARG A 115 -1.75 0.86 -10.50
CA ARG A 115 -0.28 0.77 -10.39
C ARG A 115 0.08 -0.65 -10.00
N VAL A 116 1.26 -1.10 -10.44
CA VAL A 116 1.80 -2.41 -10.05
C VAL A 116 3.11 -2.23 -9.32
N TYR A 117 3.35 -3.05 -8.31
CA TYR A 117 4.64 -3.06 -7.63
C TYR A 117 5.73 -3.60 -8.55
N ALA A 118 6.89 -2.94 -8.53
CA ALA A 118 8.05 -3.36 -9.32
C ALA A 118 9.37 -3.07 -8.60
N PHE A 119 10.39 -3.85 -8.96
CA PHE A 119 11.79 -3.49 -8.79
C PHE A 119 12.30 -2.90 -10.10
N ILE A 120 13.18 -1.93 -10.00
CA ILE A 120 13.83 -1.29 -11.15
C ILE A 120 15.34 -1.45 -11.00
N THR A 121 15.95 -2.10 -11.98
CA THR A 121 17.41 -2.17 -12.10
C THR A 121 17.84 -1.20 -13.19
N THR A 122 18.66 -0.21 -12.84
CA THR A 122 19.15 0.82 -13.75
C THR A 122 20.08 0.24 -14.83
N ALA A 123 20.40 1.02 -15.86
CA ALA A 123 21.35 0.62 -16.90
C ALA A 123 22.74 0.24 -16.34
N ASP A 124 23.12 0.83 -15.20
CA ASP A 124 24.39 0.56 -14.54
C ASP A 124 24.30 -0.59 -13.51
N GLY A 125 23.20 -1.35 -13.49
CA GLY A 125 22.99 -2.52 -12.64
C GLY A 125 22.61 -2.22 -11.19
N ASN A 126 22.28 -0.97 -10.86
CA ASN A 126 21.90 -0.60 -9.50
C ASN A 126 20.40 -0.75 -9.26
N ASP A 127 20.00 -1.14 -8.05
CA ASP A 127 18.61 -1.07 -7.60
C ASP A 127 18.21 0.39 -7.33
N LEU A 128 17.14 0.85 -8.01
CA LEU A 128 16.68 2.24 -7.93
C LEU A 128 16.20 2.62 -6.51
N ALA A 129 15.52 1.71 -5.82
CA ALA A 129 15.08 1.95 -4.44
C ALA A 129 16.28 2.22 -3.51
N SER A 130 17.34 1.42 -3.63
CA SER A 130 18.60 1.63 -2.91
C SER A 130 19.26 2.97 -3.24
N LEU A 131 19.24 3.37 -4.52
CA LEU A 131 19.80 4.67 -4.93
C LEU A 131 19.03 5.83 -4.31
N LEU A 132 17.70 5.79 -4.32
CA LEU A 132 16.85 6.82 -3.74
C LEU A 132 17.12 6.99 -2.23
N VAL A 133 17.17 5.89 -1.47
CA VAL A 133 17.43 5.94 -0.03
C VAL A 133 18.84 6.43 0.28
N LYS A 134 19.86 5.94 -0.46
CA LYS A 134 21.25 6.39 -0.31
C LYS A 134 21.44 7.89 -0.53
N ASN A 135 20.68 8.46 -1.47
CA ASN A 135 20.71 9.88 -1.75
C ASN A 135 19.76 10.71 -0.88
N GLY A 136 19.14 10.10 0.12
CA GLY A 136 18.21 10.79 1.03
C GLY A 136 16.96 11.31 0.33
N LEU A 137 16.50 10.66 -0.74
CA LEU A 137 15.33 11.05 -1.52
C LEU A 137 14.11 10.18 -1.26
N ALA A 138 14.27 9.12 -0.46
CA ALA A 138 13.19 8.22 -0.03
C ALA A 138 13.45 7.70 1.37
N ARG A 139 12.37 7.30 2.06
CA ARG A 139 12.43 6.51 3.29
C ARG A 139 12.22 5.03 3.01
N ASN A 140 12.76 4.18 3.85
CA ASN A 140 12.44 2.75 3.87
C ASN A 140 11.02 2.56 4.41
N TYR A 141 10.06 2.34 3.51
CA TYR A 141 8.64 2.26 3.87
C TYR A 141 7.84 1.52 2.80
N GLY A 142 6.77 0.83 3.22
CA GLY A 142 5.78 0.25 2.31
C GLY A 142 5.86 -1.27 2.18
N ILE A 143 5.40 -1.76 1.04
CA ILE A 143 5.33 -3.19 0.73
C ILE A 143 6.68 -3.66 0.18
N GLY A 144 7.12 -4.82 0.62
CA GLY A 144 8.32 -5.48 0.12
C GLY A 144 8.14 -6.98 -0.04
N ARG A 145 8.99 -7.60 -0.85
CA ARG A 145 9.09 -9.04 -1.08
C ARG A 145 10.55 -9.42 -1.36
N GLU A 146 10.84 -10.68 -1.53
CA GLU A 146 12.13 -11.14 -2.03
C GLU A 146 12.50 -10.43 -3.35
N THR A 147 13.74 -9.98 -3.46
CA THR A 147 14.26 -9.23 -4.61
C THR A 147 14.54 -10.16 -5.79
N PRO A 148 14.72 -9.63 -7.03
CA PRO A 148 15.03 -10.46 -8.20
C PRO A 148 16.35 -11.25 -8.09
N ASP A 149 17.30 -10.80 -7.29
CA ASP A 149 18.60 -11.45 -7.00
C ASP A 149 18.57 -12.34 -5.75
N GLY A 150 17.36 -12.61 -5.19
CA GLY A 150 17.18 -13.58 -4.11
C GLY A 150 17.46 -13.04 -2.70
N VAL A 151 17.62 -11.72 -2.53
CA VAL A 151 17.71 -11.12 -1.19
C VAL A 151 16.34 -11.16 -0.52
N SER A 152 16.27 -11.70 0.68
CA SER A 152 15.02 -11.81 1.41
C SER A 152 14.44 -10.42 1.72
N ARG A 153 13.12 -10.38 1.93
CA ARG A 153 12.42 -9.13 2.29
C ARG A 153 13.03 -8.46 3.52
N ASP A 154 13.35 -9.24 4.53
CA ASP A 154 13.82 -8.69 5.81
C ASP A 154 15.27 -8.20 5.71
N GLU A 155 16.13 -8.91 4.98
CA GLU A 155 17.49 -8.45 4.67
C GLU A 155 17.47 -7.15 3.85
N MET A 156 16.57 -7.02 2.88
CA MET A 156 16.44 -5.79 2.09
C MET A 156 15.98 -4.61 2.95
N ILE A 157 15.06 -4.83 3.91
CA ILE A 157 14.65 -3.82 4.87
C ILE A 157 15.83 -3.35 5.72
N GLU A 158 16.64 -4.25 6.27
CA GLU A 158 17.83 -3.88 7.06
C GLU A 158 18.85 -3.12 6.20
N LYS A 159 19.12 -3.58 5.00
CA LYS A 159 20.02 -2.89 4.06
C LYS A 159 19.55 -1.46 3.75
N LEU A 160 18.26 -1.26 3.49
CA LEU A 160 17.71 0.07 3.25
C LEU A 160 17.72 0.94 4.50
N ARG A 161 17.54 0.36 5.69
CA ARG A 161 17.67 1.06 6.97
C ARG A 161 19.10 1.59 7.17
N ASP A 162 20.11 0.77 6.88
CA ASP A 162 21.51 1.19 6.96
C ASP A 162 21.80 2.33 5.99
N PHE A 163 21.26 2.28 4.77
CA PHE A 163 21.41 3.37 3.80
C PHE A 163 20.73 4.64 4.26
N GLU A 164 19.53 4.54 4.85
CA GLU A 164 18.80 5.69 5.40
C GLU A 164 19.58 6.33 6.57
N ILE A 165 20.10 5.53 7.50
CA ILE A 165 20.95 6.01 8.60
C ILE A 165 22.21 6.68 8.04
N SER A 166 22.86 6.08 7.05
CA SER A 166 24.04 6.67 6.41
C SER A 166 23.73 8.01 5.74
N ALA A 167 22.59 8.10 5.04
CA ALA A 167 22.13 9.35 4.42
C ALA A 167 21.86 10.44 5.47
N MET A 168 21.22 10.07 6.57
CA MET A 168 20.95 10.95 7.72
C MET A 168 22.23 11.47 8.36
N LEU A 169 23.20 10.59 8.65
CA LEU A 169 24.48 10.97 9.24
C LEU A 169 25.32 11.87 8.33
N LYS A 170 25.28 11.62 7.02
CA LYS A 170 25.97 12.43 6.01
C LYS A 170 25.19 13.69 5.64
N ARG A 171 23.97 13.87 6.12
CA ARG A 171 23.10 15.00 5.82
C ARG A 171 22.90 15.22 4.31
N VAL A 172 22.61 14.14 3.56
CA VAL A 172 22.35 14.23 2.12
C VAL A 172 20.87 14.24 1.80
N GLY A 173 20.50 14.87 0.68
CA GLY A 173 19.12 15.00 0.25
C GLY A 173 18.26 15.68 1.32
N ILE A 174 17.08 15.15 1.58
CA ILE A 174 16.11 15.65 2.58
C ILE A 174 16.69 15.75 3.99
N TRP A 175 17.69 14.90 4.32
CA TRP A 175 18.35 14.90 5.62
C TRP A 175 19.27 16.12 5.84
N SER A 176 19.62 16.87 4.78
CA SER A 176 20.40 18.11 4.90
C SER A 176 19.64 19.22 5.64
N GLU A 177 18.31 19.20 5.53
CA GLU A 177 17.40 20.15 6.16
C GLU A 177 16.66 19.60 7.37
N SER A 178 16.88 18.33 7.67
CA SER A 178 16.31 17.65 8.83
C SER A 178 16.81 18.24 10.14
N ASP A 179 15.91 18.41 11.12
CA ASP A 179 16.25 18.75 12.49
C ASP A 179 16.30 17.47 13.36
N PRO A 180 17.51 16.94 13.65
CA PRO A 180 17.66 15.68 14.38
C PRO A 180 17.07 15.72 15.80
N ASP A 181 17.12 16.87 16.45
CA ASP A 181 16.66 17.03 17.83
C ASP A 181 15.13 16.92 17.95
N ARG A 182 14.44 17.25 16.85
CA ARG A 182 12.97 17.21 16.78
C ARG A 182 12.40 15.92 16.18
N ILE A 183 13.20 15.10 15.49
CA ILE A 183 12.70 13.89 14.82
C ILE A 183 11.95 12.96 15.77
N ALA A 184 12.51 12.71 16.95
CA ALA A 184 11.92 11.80 17.94
C ALA A 184 10.54 12.29 18.39
N GLU A 185 10.42 13.58 18.69
CA GLU A 185 9.16 14.23 19.11
C GLU A 185 8.12 14.18 17.96
N LEU A 186 8.50 14.60 16.76
CA LEU A 186 7.63 14.65 15.59
C LEU A 186 7.09 13.26 15.21
N ARG A 187 7.96 12.24 15.24
CA ARG A 187 7.57 10.85 14.99
C ARG A 187 6.68 10.30 16.11
N ALA A 188 6.92 10.68 17.38
CA ALA A 188 6.05 10.31 18.48
C ALA A 188 4.65 10.94 18.33
N LYS A 189 4.58 12.22 17.98
CA LYS A 189 3.32 12.92 17.69
C LYS A 189 2.55 12.25 16.56
N GLN A 190 3.22 11.87 15.46
CA GLN A 190 2.58 11.16 14.36
C GLN A 190 1.99 9.82 14.80
N ARG A 191 2.76 9.02 15.57
CA ARG A 191 2.26 7.74 16.10
C ARG A 191 1.04 7.92 16.99
N SER A 192 1.02 8.97 17.84
CA SER A 192 -0.12 9.27 18.71
C SER A 192 -1.37 9.59 17.88
N GLU A 193 -1.26 10.46 16.90
CA GLU A 193 -2.37 10.82 16.00
C GLU A 193 -2.90 9.61 15.20
N ASP A 194 -1.99 8.75 14.71
CA ASP A 194 -2.37 7.54 13.99
C ASP A 194 -3.10 6.52 14.88
N ASN A 195 -2.69 6.39 16.13
CA ASN A 195 -3.37 5.52 17.10
C ASN A 195 -4.76 6.05 17.45
N GLU A 196 -4.88 7.33 17.75
CA GLU A 196 -6.17 7.99 17.99
C GLU A 196 -7.12 7.79 16.81
N PHE A 197 -6.62 7.99 15.59
CA PHE A 197 -7.43 7.77 14.37
C PHE A 197 -7.88 6.31 14.20
N LYS A 198 -7.00 5.35 14.51
CA LYS A 198 -7.37 3.93 14.51
C LYS A 198 -8.44 3.60 15.55
N GLU A 199 -8.32 4.18 16.75
CA GLU A 199 -9.31 4.00 17.80
C GLU A 199 -10.67 4.57 17.40
N LEU A 200 -10.72 5.80 16.90
CA LEU A 200 -11.94 6.42 16.38
C LEU A 200 -12.58 5.59 15.27
N GLN A 201 -11.78 5.10 14.30
CA GLN A 201 -12.29 4.21 13.26
C GLN A 201 -12.86 2.91 13.83
N SER A 202 -12.25 2.36 14.87
CA SER A 202 -12.73 1.14 15.53
C SER A 202 -14.04 1.36 16.27
N GLN A 203 -14.20 2.53 16.91
CA GLN A 203 -15.43 2.93 17.58
C GLN A 203 -16.58 3.13 16.57
N VAL A 204 -16.35 3.88 15.50
CA VAL A 204 -17.32 4.07 14.43
C VAL A 204 -17.77 2.73 13.82
N LYS A 205 -16.85 1.79 13.64
CA LYS A 205 -17.21 0.44 13.17
C LYS A 205 -18.03 -0.37 14.17
N LYS A 206 -17.76 -0.21 15.48
CA LYS A 206 -18.57 -0.83 16.55
C LYS A 206 -20.00 -0.24 16.57
N ASP A 207 -20.11 1.08 16.45
CA ASP A 207 -21.40 1.77 16.43
C ASP A 207 -22.24 1.44 15.19
N GLN A 208 -21.61 1.08 14.08
CA GLN A 208 -22.27 0.64 12.85
C GLN A 208 -22.61 -0.86 12.85
N SER A 209 -22.14 -1.63 13.82
CA SER A 209 -22.54 -3.04 13.96
C SER A 209 -24.01 -3.12 14.37
N PRO A 210 -24.79 -4.07 13.82
CA PRO A 210 -26.20 -4.19 14.18
C PRO A 210 -26.34 -4.42 15.69
N LYS A 211 -27.14 -3.58 16.35
CA LYS A 211 -27.43 -3.66 17.79
C LYS A 211 -28.33 -4.86 18.14
N SER A 212 -28.92 -5.49 17.13
CA SER A 212 -29.78 -6.68 17.23
C SER A 212 -29.39 -7.67 16.13
N LEU A 213 -29.77 -8.95 16.35
CA LEU A 213 -29.60 -9.97 15.33
C LEU A 213 -30.45 -9.61 14.11
N LEU A 214 -29.90 -9.73 12.92
CA LEU A 214 -30.59 -9.47 11.66
C LEU A 214 -31.26 -10.76 11.16
N ASP A 215 -32.51 -10.66 10.75
CA ASP A 215 -33.14 -11.78 10.05
C ASP A 215 -32.54 -11.90 8.65
N LEU A 216 -32.00 -13.07 8.37
CA LEU A 216 -31.30 -13.36 7.13
C LEU A 216 -32.20 -13.23 5.88
N ASN A 217 -33.49 -13.48 6.04
CA ASN A 217 -34.48 -13.43 4.95
C ASN A 217 -35.01 -12.03 4.68
N THR A 218 -35.01 -11.14 5.67
CA THR A 218 -35.65 -9.81 5.55
C THR A 218 -34.66 -8.65 5.60
N ALA A 219 -33.45 -8.85 6.16
CA ALA A 219 -32.44 -7.79 6.27
C ALA A 219 -32.18 -7.06 4.96
N THR A 220 -32.17 -5.74 4.98
CA THR A 220 -31.87 -4.89 3.83
C THR A 220 -30.40 -4.97 3.43
N GLU A 221 -30.06 -4.54 2.21
CA GLU A 221 -28.67 -4.49 1.75
C GLU A 221 -27.80 -3.62 2.67
N LYS A 222 -28.33 -2.50 3.16
CA LYS A 222 -27.64 -1.58 4.07
C LYS A 222 -27.36 -2.21 5.43
N GLU A 223 -28.32 -2.93 5.99
CA GLU A 223 -28.16 -3.66 7.25
C GLU A 223 -27.13 -4.78 7.11
N LEU A 224 -27.17 -5.55 6.03
CA LEU A 224 -26.16 -6.57 5.75
C LEU A 224 -24.76 -5.98 5.65
N GLN A 225 -24.61 -4.82 5.00
CA GLN A 225 -23.30 -4.12 4.88
C GLN A 225 -22.80 -3.53 6.19
N SER A 226 -23.65 -3.38 7.22
CA SER A 226 -23.21 -2.96 8.55
C SER A 226 -22.41 -4.04 9.28
N ILE A 227 -22.49 -5.30 8.84
CA ILE A 227 -21.73 -6.42 9.41
C ILE A 227 -20.32 -6.42 8.83
N LYS A 228 -19.32 -6.43 9.71
CA LYS A 228 -17.90 -6.53 9.31
C LYS A 228 -17.68 -7.80 8.47
N GLY A 229 -17.16 -7.61 7.25
CA GLY A 229 -16.89 -8.70 6.31
C GLY A 229 -17.99 -8.90 5.25
N ILE A 230 -19.10 -8.17 5.32
CA ILE A 230 -20.13 -8.14 4.30
C ILE A 230 -20.09 -6.79 3.57
N GLY A 231 -19.43 -6.77 2.41
CA GLY A 231 -19.48 -5.62 1.50
C GLY A 231 -20.64 -5.72 0.49
N PRO A 232 -20.81 -4.70 -0.39
CA PRO A 232 -21.92 -4.63 -1.35
C PRO A 232 -22.11 -5.90 -2.19
N VAL A 233 -21.00 -6.50 -2.63
CA VAL A 233 -21.05 -7.73 -3.44
C VAL A 233 -21.61 -8.92 -2.65
N PHE A 234 -21.21 -9.07 -1.39
CA PHE A 234 -21.73 -10.17 -0.55
C PHE A 234 -23.14 -9.92 -0.09
N ALA A 235 -23.51 -8.67 0.24
CA ALA A 235 -24.88 -8.32 0.58
C ALA A 235 -25.85 -8.69 -0.55
N LYS A 236 -25.52 -8.32 -1.80
CA LYS A 236 -26.33 -8.70 -2.98
C LYS A 236 -26.42 -10.21 -3.17
N LYS A 237 -25.31 -10.94 -2.99
CA LYS A 237 -25.33 -12.40 -3.08
C LYS A 237 -26.19 -13.04 -2.00
N ILE A 238 -26.15 -12.55 -0.77
CA ILE A 238 -26.97 -13.03 0.33
C ILE A 238 -28.46 -12.83 -0.02
N ILE A 239 -28.83 -11.65 -0.47
CA ILE A 239 -30.20 -11.35 -0.89
C ILE A 239 -30.66 -12.24 -2.04
N ALA A 240 -29.81 -12.45 -3.05
CA ALA A 240 -30.13 -13.26 -4.22
C ALA A 240 -30.29 -14.77 -3.92
N ASN A 241 -29.76 -15.26 -2.79
CA ASN A 241 -29.85 -16.66 -2.38
C ASN A 241 -31.00 -16.93 -1.37
N ARG A 242 -31.90 -15.97 -1.11
CA ARG A 242 -33.09 -16.16 -0.27
C ARG A 242 -34.13 -17.05 -0.98
N PRO A 243 -34.92 -17.81 -0.21
CA PRO A 243 -34.99 -17.89 1.25
C PRO A 243 -33.96 -18.87 1.86
N TYR A 244 -33.58 -18.60 3.11
CA TYR A 244 -32.72 -19.45 3.93
C TYR A 244 -33.55 -20.18 4.97
N GLY A 245 -33.39 -21.50 5.10
CA GLY A 245 -34.02 -22.30 6.13
C GLY A 245 -33.29 -22.23 7.48
N THR A 246 -31.98 -22.08 7.44
CA THR A 246 -31.09 -21.95 8.61
C THR A 246 -30.03 -20.89 8.36
N VAL A 247 -29.42 -20.36 9.44
CA VAL A 247 -28.27 -19.43 9.30
C VAL A 247 -27.07 -20.16 8.67
N ASP A 248 -26.96 -21.46 8.85
CA ASP A 248 -25.84 -22.26 8.28
C ASP A 248 -25.90 -22.37 6.74
N ASP A 249 -27.06 -22.09 6.13
CA ASP A 249 -27.21 -22.02 4.68
C ASP A 249 -26.38 -20.90 4.04
N LEU A 250 -25.91 -19.92 4.81
CA LEU A 250 -24.93 -18.93 4.34
C LEU A 250 -23.66 -19.54 3.76
N ARG A 251 -23.29 -20.76 4.17
CA ARG A 251 -22.15 -21.49 3.59
C ARG A 251 -22.33 -21.84 2.12
N LYS A 252 -23.56 -21.86 1.64
CA LYS A 252 -23.91 -22.14 0.23
C LYS A 252 -23.65 -20.93 -0.67
N VAL A 253 -23.50 -19.72 -0.08
CA VAL A 253 -23.25 -18.49 -0.84
C VAL A 253 -21.82 -18.47 -1.34
N LYS A 254 -21.64 -18.43 -2.67
CA LYS A 254 -20.31 -18.45 -3.31
C LYS A 254 -19.38 -17.35 -2.78
N GLY A 255 -18.29 -17.76 -2.11
CA GLY A 255 -17.26 -16.89 -1.53
C GLY A 255 -17.40 -16.67 -0.03
N ILE A 256 -18.38 -17.32 0.63
CA ILE A 256 -18.43 -17.40 2.09
C ILE A 256 -17.78 -18.73 2.50
N GLY A 257 -16.48 -18.67 2.75
CA GLY A 257 -15.71 -19.80 3.29
C GLY A 257 -15.86 -19.93 4.81
N PRO A 258 -15.26 -20.99 5.42
CA PRO A 258 -15.42 -21.29 6.85
C PRO A 258 -15.12 -20.13 7.78
N ASP A 259 -14.01 -19.42 7.56
CA ASP A 259 -13.57 -18.30 8.41
C ASP A 259 -14.52 -17.10 8.31
N LYS A 260 -14.94 -16.78 7.08
CA LYS A 260 -15.92 -15.70 6.87
C LYS A 260 -17.25 -16.07 7.49
N PHE A 261 -17.72 -17.30 7.31
CA PHE A 261 -18.95 -17.78 7.93
C PHE A 261 -18.89 -17.67 9.45
N ALA A 262 -17.83 -18.15 10.09
CA ALA A 262 -17.64 -18.06 11.54
C ALA A 262 -17.70 -16.59 12.04
N SER A 263 -17.14 -15.66 11.28
CA SER A 263 -17.10 -14.24 11.66
C SER A 263 -18.47 -13.53 11.53
N ILE A 264 -19.32 -13.93 10.57
CA ILE A 264 -20.59 -13.24 10.32
C ILE A 264 -21.81 -13.94 10.94
N ARG A 265 -21.74 -15.25 11.17
CA ARG A 265 -22.82 -16.07 11.74
C ARG A 265 -23.47 -15.49 13.01
N PRO A 266 -22.71 -14.95 13.97
CA PRO A 266 -23.27 -14.43 15.22
C PRO A 266 -24.25 -13.26 15.06
N TYR A 267 -24.29 -12.63 13.91
CA TYR A 267 -25.15 -11.47 13.63
C TYR A 267 -26.49 -11.84 13.03
N PHE A 268 -26.76 -13.13 12.77
CA PHE A 268 -27.94 -13.57 12.06
C PHE A 268 -28.86 -14.48 12.86
N VAL A 269 -30.14 -14.36 12.56
CA VAL A 269 -31.21 -15.28 12.93
C VAL A 269 -32.05 -15.59 11.70
N ILE A 270 -32.88 -16.63 11.80
CA ILE A 270 -34.02 -16.83 10.91
C ILE A 270 -35.24 -16.49 11.74
N GLY A 271 -36.03 -15.50 11.30
CA GLY A 271 -37.30 -15.17 11.91
C GLY A 271 -38.24 -16.37 11.81
N LYS A 272 -38.96 -16.65 12.86
CA LYS A 272 -40.14 -17.57 12.77
C LYS A 272 -41.24 -16.79 12.04
N GLU A 273 -41.76 -17.36 10.95
CA GLU A 273 -43.03 -16.95 10.38
C GLU A 273 -44.16 -16.98 11.42
#